data_3716791e58d0824d625b06bc0809b11f
#
_entry.id   3716791e58d0824d625b06bc0809b11f
#
_cell.length_a   1.000
_cell.length_b   1.000
_cell.length_c   1.000
_cell.angle_alpha   90.00
_cell.angle_beta   90.00
_cell.angle_gamma   90.00
#
_symmetry.space_group_name_H-M   'P 1'
#
loop_
_entity.id
_entity.type
_entity.pdbx_description
1 polymer ?
#
loop_
_entity_poly.entity_id
_entity_poly.type
_entity_poly.pdbx_seq_one_letter_code
_entity_poly.pdbx_strand_id
1 'polypeptide(L)'
;GSRDYTFGPDRESPPLGYALAQLKGIYILAENAQGLVLVDMHAAHERITYERLKTAYDNHNIARQPLLVPQTVAVSEREADAAEQHRALFEQLGMVVDRVGPESLLIRQIPVLLANGDSEQLLRDVLSDLQQHGSTARLRESVNEVLATMACHGSVRANRRLTIPEMNALLRDMEQTERAGQCNHGRPTWI
;
A
#
# COMPACT_ATOMS: atom_id res chain seq x y z
N GLY A 1 34.59 0.60 -33.21
CA GLY A 1 34.31 1.88 -32.57
C GLY A 1 33.67 1.65 -31.23
N SER A 2 34.49 1.62 -30.17
CA SER A 2 34.03 1.62 -28.78
C SER A 2 33.35 2.94 -28.49
N ARG A 3 32.10 2.91 -28.10
CA ARG A 3 31.43 4.11 -27.52
C ARG A 3 31.78 4.16 -26.07
N ASP A 4 32.79 4.96 -25.73
CA ASP A 4 33.05 5.37 -24.36
C ASP A 4 31.90 6.22 -23.87
N TYR A 5 31.05 5.64 -23.01
CA TYR A 5 30.13 6.41 -22.17
C TYR A 5 30.91 6.93 -20.96
N THR A 6 31.63 8.03 -21.15
CA THR A 6 32.15 8.79 -20.03
C THR A 6 31.00 9.51 -19.35
N PHE A 7 30.56 8.98 -18.23
CA PHE A 7 29.74 9.73 -17.27
C PHE A 7 30.61 10.86 -16.71
N GLY A 8 30.20 12.11 -16.94
CA GLY A 8 30.86 13.27 -16.38
C GLY A 8 30.84 13.21 -14.85
N PRO A 9 31.93 13.70 -14.18
CA PRO A 9 31.97 13.80 -12.72
C PRO A 9 30.97 14.87 -12.27
N ASP A 10 30.25 14.62 -11.15
CA ASP A 10 29.35 15.49 -10.42
C ASP A 10 27.84 15.43 -10.72
N ARG A 11 27.29 14.23 -10.83
CA ARG A 11 25.93 13.99 -10.29
C ARG A 11 26.06 12.87 -9.27
N GLU A 12 25.90 13.20 -7.98
CA GLU A 12 25.76 12.18 -6.94
C GLU A 12 24.69 11.20 -7.38
N SER A 13 25.10 9.95 -7.63
CA SER A 13 24.15 8.89 -7.98
C SER A 13 23.17 8.74 -6.82
N PRO A 14 21.86 8.72 -7.07
CA PRO A 14 20.88 8.51 -5.99
C PRO A 14 21.21 7.21 -5.22
N PRO A 15 20.83 7.12 -3.93
CA PRO A 15 21.18 5.98 -3.08
C PRO A 15 20.83 4.61 -3.67
N LEU A 16 19.64 4.46 -4.29
CA LEU A 16 19.22 3.24 -4.98
C LEU A 16 19.60 3.21 -6.47
N GLY A 17 20.28 4.25 -6.96
CA GLY A 17 20.76 4.32 -8.33
C GLY A 17 19.65 4.46 -9.37
N TYR A 18 19.93 3.94 -10.57
CA TYR A 18 19.04 3.95 -11.72
C TYR A 18 18.67 2.54 -12.15
N ALA A 19 17.40 2.34 -12.49
CA ALA A 19 16.88 1.06 -12.94
C ALA A 19 17.52 0.64 -14.29
N LEU A 20 17.96 -0.61 -14.34
CA LEU A 20 18.50 -1.27 -15.53
C LEU A 20 17.48 -2.19 -16.17
N ALA A 21 16.77 -2.99 -15.36
CA ALA A 21 15.83 -4.00 -15.83
C ALA A 21 14.83 -4.40 -14.73
N GLN A 22 13.71 -4.97 -15.19
CA GLN A 22 12.78 -5.70 -14.32
C GLN A 22 13.02 -7.20 -14.48
N LEU A 23 13.23 -7.90 -13.36
CA LEU A 23 13.48 -9.34 -13.33
C LEU A 23 12.21 -10.07 -12.87
N LYS A 24 11.77 -11.05 -13.65
CA LYS A 24 10.63 -11.94 -13.38
C LYS A 24 9.32 -11.21 -13.01
N GLY A 25 9.17 -9.93 -13.34
CA GLY A 25 8.01 -9.14 -12.95
C GLY A 25 7.94 -8.79 -11.44
N ILE A 26 8.96 -9.14 -10.66
CA ILE A 26 8.99 -9.02 -9.20
C ILE A 26 10.05 -8.03 -8.74
N TYR A 27 11.23 -8.07 -9.35
CA TYR A 27 12.39 -7.31 -8.90
C TYR A 27 12.78 -6.23 -9.90
N ILE A 28 13.26 -5.10 -9.37
CA ILE A 28 14.01 -4.09 -10.13
C ILE A 28 15.48 -4.33 -9.88
N LEU A 29 16.25 -4.50 -10.96
CA LEU A 29 17.70 -4.41 -10.95
C LEU A 29 18.08 -2.95 -11.21
N ALA A 30 18.85 -2.35 -10.31
CA ALA A 30 19.35 -1.00 -10.45
C ALA A 30 20.87 -0.96 -10.22
N GLU A 31 21.52 0.12 -10.60
CA GLU A 31 22.94 0.35 -10.39
C GLU A 31 23.14 1.72 -9.74
N ASN A 32 23.94 1.76 -8.68
CA ASN A 32 24.37 2.96 -7.99
C ASN A 32 25.91 3.06 -7.98
N ALA A 33 26.46 4.04 -7.29
CA ALA A 33 27.90 4.25 -7.18
C ALA A 33 28.66 3.09 -6.47
N GLN A 34 27.95 2.22 -5.74
CA GLN A 34 28.54 1.12 -4.96
C GLN A 34 28.39 -0.24 -5.65
N GLY A 35 27.52 -0.34 -6.66
CA GLY A 35 27.27 -1.58 -7.40
C GLY A 35 25.84 -1.81 -7.81
N LEU A 36 25.45 -3.07 -7.85
CA LEU A 36 24.10 -3.49 -8.21
C LEU A 36 23.19 -3.52 -6.97
N VAL A 37 21.97 -3.05 -7.17
CA VAL A 37 20.89 -3.04 -6.16
C VAL A 37 19.74 -3.86 -6.71
N LEU A 38 19.23 -4.78 -5.93
CA LEU A 38 18.04 -5.56 -6.25
C LEU A 38 16.90 -5.15 -5.31
N VAL A 39 15.80 -4.67 -5.89
CA VAL A 39 14.62 -4.17 -5.14
C VAL A 39 13.44 -5.10 -5.37
N ASP A 40 12.82 -5.58 -4.29
CA ASP A 40 11.52 -6.24 -4.32
C ASP A 40 10.42 -5.19 -4.51
N MET A 41 9.82 -5.16 -5.70
CA MET A 41 8.79 -4.19 -6.06
C MET A 41 7.53 -4.32 -5.21
N HIS A 42 7.15 -5.54 -4.83
CA HIS A 42 5.96 -5.79 -4.02
C HIS A 42 6.16 -5.21 -2.62
N ALA A 43 7.26 -5.58 -1.98
CA ALA A 43 7.63 -5.07 -0.66
C ALA A 43 7.81 -3.54 -0.65
N ALA A 44 8.37 -2.97 -1.72
CA ALA A 44 8.53 -1.53 -1.89
C ALA A 44 7.18 -0.81 -1.97
N HIS A 45 6.27 -1.28 -2.84
CA HIS A 45 4.93 -0.70 -2.98
C HIS A 45 4.11 -0.80 -1.69
N GLU A 46 4.14 -1.95 -1.02
CA GLU A 46 3.47 -2.16 0.25
C GLU A 46 3.96 -1.15 1.30
N ARG A 47 5.28 -0.99 1.43
CA ARG A 47 5.85 -0.05 2.41
C ARG A 47 5.50 1.40 2.09
N ILE A 48 5.64 1.83 0.86
CA ILE A 48 5.29 3.19 0.42
C ILE A 48 3.80 3.46 0.69
N THR A 49 2.93 2.52 0.34
CA THR A 49 1.48 2.65 0.55
C THR A 49 1.15 2.74 2.03
N TYR A 50 1.79 1.90 2.87
CA TYR A 50 1.61 1.94 4.31
C TYR A 50 2.01 3.29 4.91
N GLU A 51 3.19 3.81 4.61
CA GLU A 51 3.65 5.08 5.17
C GLU A 51 2.78 6.27 4.69
N ARG A 52 2.31 6.24 3.44
CA ARG A 52 1.35 7.22 2.92
C ARG A 52 0.01 7.15 3.64
N LEU A 53 -0.54 5.95 3.84
CA LEU A 53 -1.80 5.76 4.58
C LEU A 53 -1.65 6.20 6.03
N LYS A 54 -0.55 5.82 6.69
CA LYS A 54 -0.27 6.19 8.08
C LYS A 54 -0.17 7.70 8.25
N THR A 55 0.61 8.37 7.42
CA THR A 55 0.73 9.83 7.44
C THR A 55 -0.62 10.52 7.20
N ALA A 56 -1.39 10.02 6.23
CA ALA A 56 -2.72 10.57 5.94
C ALA A 56 -3.72 10.30 7.07
N TYR A 57 -3.65 9.14 7.71
CA TYR A 57 -4.47 8.81 8.88
C TYR A 57 -4.16 9.72 10.07
N ASP A 58 -2.88 9.90 10.41
CA ASP A 58 -2.43 10.75 11.52
C ASP A 58 -2.84 12.22 11.30
N ASN A 59 -2.92 12.66 10.05
CA ASN A 59 -3.40 13.99 9.66
C ASN A 59 -4.93 14.07 9.44
N HIS A 60 -5.68 13.01 9.71
CA HIS A 60 -7.13 12.91 9.43
C HIS A 60 -7.50 13.25 7.98
N ASN A 61 -6.68 12.87 7.02
CA ASN A 61 -6.79 13.27 5.62
C ASN A 61 -6.55 12.11 4.64
N ILE A 62 -7.10 10.92 4.92
CA ILE A 62 -7.10 9.87 3.92
C ILE A 62 -8.07 10.26 2.80
N ALA A 63 -7.50 10.58 1.63
CA ALA A 63 -8.27 10.88 0.44
C ALA A 63 -9.09 9.66 0.02
N ARG A 64 -10.39 9.84 -0.20
CA ARG A 64 -11.34 8.80 -0.60
C ARG A 64 -12.04 9.15 -1.90
N GLN A 65 -12.45 8.14 -2.62
CA GLN A 65 -13.22 8.29 -3.84
C GLN A 65 -14.46 7.40 -3.83
N PRO A 66 -15.58 7.85 -4.43
CA PRO A 66 -16.75 7.00 -4.61
C PRO A 66 -16.46 5.89 -5.60
N LEU A 67 -17.04 4.72 -5.37
CA LEU A 67 -17.11 3.68 -6.38
C LEU A 67 -18.11 4.12 -7.48
N LEU A 68 -17.76 3.85 -8.74
CA LEU A 68 -18.68 4.11 -9.87
C LEU A 68 -20.01 3.38 -9.69
N VAL A 69 -19.93 2.15 -9.17
CA VAL A 69 -21.09 1.36 -8.76
C VAL A 69 -20.84 0.92 -7.32
N PRO A 70 -21.66 1.36 -6.36
CA PRO A 70 -21.58 0.86 -4.99
C PRO A 70 -21.67 -0.67 -4.96
N GLN A 71 -20.82 -1.31 -4.16
CA GLN A 71 -20.70 -2.77 -4.12
C GLN A 71 -21.39 -3.31 -2.87
N THR A 72 -22.37 -4.20 -3.09
CA THR A 72 -22.99 -4.95 -2.00
C THR A 72 -22.15 -6.18 -1.66
N VAL A 73 -21.87 -6.38 -0.38
CA VAL A 73 -21.09 -7.50 0.15
C VAL A 73 -21.96 -8.27 1.14
N ALA A 74 -22.12 -9.57 0.90
CA ALA A 74 -22.76 -10.47 1.85
C ALA A 74 -21.79 -10.77 3.00
N VAL A 75 -22.23 -10.59 4.24
CA VAL A 75 -21.45 -10.76 5.47
C VAL A 75 -22.30 -11.50 6.50
N SER A 76 -21.70 -11.96 7.59
CA SER A 76 -22.47 -12.43 8.74
C SER A 76 -23.10 -11.25 9.50
N GLU A 77 -24.17 -11.49 10.24
CA GLU A 77 -24.80 -10.48 11.11
C GLU A 77 -23.79 -9.86 12.08
N ARG A 78 -22.88 -10.68 12.63
CA ARG A 78 -21.78 -10.23 13.50
C ARG A 78 -20.81 -9.27 12.81
N GLU A 79 -20.50 -9.52 11.55
CA GLU A 79 -19.64 -8.62 10.76
C GLU A 79 -20.38 -7.32 10.42
N ALA A 80 -21.67 -7.40 10.13
CA ALA A 80 -22.53 -6.23 9.91
C ALA A 80 -22.62 -5.35 11.17
N ASP A 81 -22.80 -5.97 12.34
CA ASP A 81 -22.80 -5.28 13.63
C ASP A 81 -21.43 -4.62 13.91
N ALA A 82 -20.33 -5.33 13.64
CA ALA A 82 -18.98 -4.79 13.80
C ALA A 82 -18.74 -3.58 12.88
N ALA A 83 -19.16 -3.65 11.61
CA ALA A 83 -19.06 -2.53 10.67
C ALA A 83 -19.82 -1.30 11.17
N GLU A 84 -21.03 -1.48 11.67
CA GLU A 84 -21.86 -0.40 12.21
C GLU A 84 -21.26 0.19 13.48
N GLN A 85 -20.79 -0.65 14.39
CA GLN A 85 -20.12 -0.23 15.63
C GLN A 85 -18.83 0.57 15.34
N HIS A 86 -18.08 0.22 14.31
CA HIS A 86 -16.81 0.85 13.95
C HIS A 86 -16.93 1.83 12.76
N ARG A 87 -18.14 2.32 12.49
CA ARG A 87 -18.39 3.24 11.35
C ARG A 87 -17.44 4.44 11.32
N ALA A 88 -17.23 5.08 12.47
CA ALA A 88 -16.33 6.23 12.57
C ALA A 88 -14.87 5.87 12.20
N LEU A 89 -14.42 4.68 12.55
CA LEU A 89 -13.09 4.20 12.17
C LEU A 89 -13.01 3.93 10.66
N PHE A 90 -14.02 3.30 10.06
CA PHE A 90 -14.08 3.13 8.61
C PHE A 90 -13.96 4.46 7.87
N GLU A 91 -14.68 5.50 8.34
CA GLU A 91 -14.60 6.84 7.75
C GLU A 91 -13.20 7.45 7.90
N GLN A 92 -12.53 7.27 9.05
CA GLN A 92 -11.14 7.70 9.26
C GLN A 92 -10.15 6.96 8.37
N LEU A 93 -10.42 5.68 8.08
CA LEU A 93 -9.64 4.86 7.14
C LEU A 93 -9.95 5.17 5.67
N GLY A 94 -10.84 6.12 5.38
CA GLY A 94 -11.23 6.52 4.03
C GLY A 94 -12.22 5.57 3.36
N MET A 95 -12.94 4.74 4.13
CA MET A 95 -13.98 3.86 3.65
C MET A 95 -15.35 4.36 4.11
N VAL A 96 -16.33 4.35 3.20
CA VAL A 96 -17.74 4.57 3.54
C VAL A 96 -18.49 3.28 3.28
N VAL A 97 -18.95 2.67 4.36
CA VAL A 97 -19.64 1.39 4.37
C VAL A 97 -20.96 1.56 5.13
N ASP A 98 -22.07 1.24 4.48
CA ASP A 98 -23.41 1.30 5.07
C ASP A 98 -23.99 -0.11 5.23
N ARG A 99 -24.66 -0.34 6.34
CA ARG A 99 -25.47 -1.55 6.50
C ARG A 99 -26.77 -1.39 5.72
N VAL A 100 -27.04 -2.32 4.82
CA VAL A 100 -28.26 -2.31 3.98
C VAL A 100 -29.19 -3.50 4.23
N GLY A 101 -28.79 -4.38 5.14
CA GLY A 101 -29.58 -5.54 5.58
C GLY A 101 -28.94 -6.23 6.78
N PRO A 102 -29.59 -7.25 7.36
CA PRO A 102 -29.05 -7.97 8.51
C PRO A 102 -27.64 -8.55 8.24
N GLU A 103 -27.44 -9.10 7.06
CA GLU A 103 -26.23 -9.77 6.60
C GLU A 103 -25.67 -9.13 5.33
N SER A 104 -25.79 -7.81 5.19
CA SER A 104 -25.41 -7.12 3.96
C SER A 104 -24.86 -5.74 4.22
N LEU A 105 -23.68 -5.47 3.65
CA LEU A 105 -23.01 -4.19 3.67
C LEU A 105 -22.88 -3.61 2.26
N LEU A 106 -22.90 -2.29 2.15
CA LEU A 106 -22.74 -1.56 0.90
C LEU A 106 -21.49 -0.67 0.98
N ILE A 107 -20.49 -0.93 0.14
CA ILE A 107 -19.30 -0.09 0.01
C ILE A 107 -19.63 1.04 -0.97
N ARG A 108 -19.52 2.29 -0.51
CA ARG A 108 -19.74 3.49 -1.32
C ARG A 108 -18.46 4.19 -1.73
N GLN A 109 -17.49 4.25 -0.81
CA GLN A 109 -16.22 4.94 -1.02
C GLN A 109 -15.07 4.11 -0.46
N ILE A 110 -13.91 4.25 -1.09
CA ILE A 110 -12.65 3.61 -0.68
C ILE A 110 -11.50 4.61 -0.77
N PRO A 111 -10.37 4.37 -0.08
CA PRO A 111 -9.19 5.20 -0.21
C PRO A 111 -8.70 5.27 -1.66
N VAL A 112 -8.34 6.46 -2.13
CA VAL A 112 -7.80 6.68 -3.49
C VAL A 112 -6.57 5.81 -3.74
N LEU A 113 -5.70 5.64 -2.75
CA LEU A 113 -4.49 4.80 -2.84
C LEU A 113 -4.81 3.33 -3.11
N LEU A 114 -6.03 2.86 -2.78
CA LEU A 114 -6.48 1.47 -2.91
C LEU A 114 -7.52 1.27 -4.01
N ALA A 115 -7.83 2.30 -4.77
CA ALA A 115 -8.93 2.34 -5.75
C ALA A 115 -8.88 1.27 -6.84
N ASN A 116 -7.74 0.66 -7.03
CA ASN A 116 -7.50 -0.34 -8.08
C ASN A 116 -7.44 -1.78 -7.54
N GLY A 117 -7.68 -1.95 -6.25
CA GLY A 117 -7.73 -3.24 -5.58
C GLY A 117 -9.14 -3.83 -5.54
N ASP A 118 -9.26 -4.97 -4.89
CA ASP A 118 -10.53 -5.64 -4.61
C ASP A 118 -11.15 -5.03 -3.35
N SER A 119 -12.19 -4.20 -3.52
CA SER A 119 -12.85 -3.49 -2.43
C SER A 119 -13.61 -4.43 -1.49
N GLU A 120 -14.13 -5.56 -1.99
CA GLU A 120 -14.79 -6.57 -1.16
C GLU A 120 -13.77 -7.25 -0.25
N GLN A 121 -12.66 -7.74 -0.81
CA GLN A 121 -11.61 -8.38 -0.02
C GLN A 121 -11.00 -7.40 0.98
N LEU A 122 -10.79 -6.14 0.60
CA LEU A 122 -10.35 -5.08 1.50
C LEU A 122 -11.28 -4.95 2.71
N LEU A 123 -12.62 -4.87 2.48
CA LEU A 123 -13.59 -4.79 3.56
C LEU A 123 -13.54 -6.01 4.48
N ARG A 124 -13.46 -7.22 3.91
CA ARG A 124 -13.41 -8.46 4.69
C ARG A 124 -12.18 -8.53 5.58
N ASP A 125 -11.02 -8.15 5.07
CA ASP A 125 -9.76 -8.18 5.80
C ASP A 125 -9.77 -7.14 6.93
N VAL A 126 -10.26 -5.92 6.68
CA VAL A 126 -10.42 -4.90 7.72
C VAL A 126 -11.40 -5.36 8.81
N LEU A 127 -12.54 -5.96 8.44
CA LEU A 127 -13.48 -6.51 9.42
C LEU A 127 -12.85 -7.62 10.27
N SER A 128 -12.06 -8.50 9.64
CA SER A 128 -11.33 -9.57 10.34
C SER A 128 -10.38 -9.00 11.37
N ASP A 129 -9.59 -8.01 11.02
CA ASP A 129 -8.65 -7.33 11.94
C ASP A 129 -9.38 -6.70 13.12
N LEU A 130 -10.49 -6.00 12.86
CA LEU A 130 -11.30 -5.35 13.91
C LEU A 130 -11.92 -6.36 14.88
N GLN A 131 -12.32 -7.54 14.39
CA GLN A 131 -12.86 -8.60 15.25
C GLN A 131 -11.79 -9.26 16.13
N GLN A 132 -10.55 -9.35 15.66
CA GLN A 132 -9.45 -9.93 16.42
C GLN A 132 -8.99 -9.03 17.56
N HIS A 133 -9.10 -7.71 17.40
CA HIS A 133 -8.55 -6.73 18.34
C HIS A 133 -9.59 -6.07 19.27
N GLY A 134 -10.76 -6.57 19.36
CA GLY A 134 -12.03 -6.19 20.01
C GLY A 134 -12.06 -5.43 21.34
N SER A 135 -11.03 -4.65 21.74
CA SER A 135 -11.14 -3.75 22.89
C SER A 135 -10.47 -2.38 22.62
N THR A 136 -11.15 -1.33 23.01
CA THR A 136 -10.82 0.09 22.83
C THR A 136 -9.42 0.51 23.31
N ALA A 137 -8.80 -0.22 24.24
CA ALA A 137 -7.47 0.10 24.79
C ALA A 137 -6.30 -0.26 23.83
N ARG A 138 -6.53 -1.14 22.86
CA ARG A 138 -5.53 -1.57 21.85
C ARG A 138 -5.73 -0.91 20.49
N LEU A 139 -6.67 0.03 20.35
CA LEU A 139 -7.05 0.61 19.06
C LEU A 139 -5.89 1.25 18.30
N ARG A 140 -4.89 1.83 18.97
CA ARG A 140 -3.74 2.43 18.25
C ARG A 140 -2.80 1.38 17.64
N GLU A 141 -2.58 0.26 18.33
CA GLU A 141 -1.78 -0.85 17.78
C GLU A 141 -2.56 -1.51 16.65
N SER A 142 -3.87 -1.73 16.86
CA SER A 142 -4.78 -2.28 15.84
C SER A 142 -4.86 -1.43 14.57
N VAL A 143 -4.85 -0.11 14.68
CA VAL A 143 -4.87 0.78 13.51
C VAL A 143 -3.64 0.57 12.63
N ASN A 144 -2.45 0.44 13.20
CA ASN A 144 -1.25 0.18 12.40
C ASN A 144 -1.33 -1.16 11.67
N GLU A 145 -1.91 -2.20 12.30
CA GLU A 145 -2.14 -3.50 11.66
C GLU A 145 -3.17 -3.39 10.53
N VAL A 146 -4.28 -2.70 10.78
CA VAL A 146 -5.29 -2.42 9.75
C VAL A 146 -4.68 -1.65 8.57
N LEU A 147 -3.87 -0.61 8.83
CA LEU A 147 -3.20 0.14 7.78
C LEU A 147 -2.19 -0.73 7.00
N ALA A 148 -1.51 -1.68 7.68
CA ALA A 148 -0.63 -2.64 7.01
C ALA A 148 -1.43 -3.60 6.11
N THR A 149 -2.55 -4.14 6.60
CA THR A 149 -3.49 -4.94 5.81
C THR A 149 -3.99 -4.17 4.59
N MET A 150 -4.42 -2.92 4.77
CA MET A 150 -4.85 -2.05 3.68
C MET A 150 -3.73 -1.81 2.65
N ALA A 151 -2.49 -1.61 3.10
CA ALA A 151 -1.35 -1.39 2.21
C ALA A 151 -1.07 -2.58 1.28
N CYS A 152 -1.28 -3.82 1.75
CA CYS A 152 -1.17 -5.03 0.92
C CYS A 152 -2.15 -4.98 -0.28
N HIS A 153 -3.35 -4.42 -0.11
CA HIS A 153 -4.31 -4.27 -1.21
C HIS A 153 -3.88 -3.23 -2.25
N GLY A 154 -3.06 -2.25 -1.87
CA GLY A 154 -2.46 -1.28 -2.79
C GLY A 154 -1.35 -1.88 -3.65
N SER A 155 -0.70 -2.95 -3.20
CA SER A 155 0.45 -3.57 -3.86
C SER A 155 0.10 -4.63 -4.92
N VAL A 156 -1.17 -4.99 -5.09
CA VAL A 156 -1.65 -6.04 -6.03
C VAL A 156 -1.22 -5.82 -7.49
N ARG A 157 -0.73 -4.63 -7.84
CA ARG A 157 -0.17 -4.32 -9.17
C ARG A 157 1.30 -4.69 -9.36
N ALA A 158 1.95 -5.33 -8.39
CA ALA A 158 3.37 -5.67 -8.45
C ALA A 158 3.77 -6.55 -9.65
N ASN A 159 2.86 -7.35 -10.20
CA ASN A 159 3.14 -8.19 -11.37
C ASN A 159 3.04 -7.45 -12.73
N ARG A 160 2.84 -6.13 -12.74
CA ARG A 160 2.83 -5.33 -13.96
C ARG A 160 4.25 -5.13 -14.48
N ARG A 161 4.44 -5.20 -15.81
CA ARG A 161 5.69 -4.73 -16.43
C ARG A 161 5.76 -3.21 -16.28
N LEU A 162 6.83 -2.75 -15.63
CA LEU A 162 7.15 -1.34 -15.49
C LEU A 162 8.11 -0.91 -16.60
N THR A 163 7.95 0.32 -17.06
CA THR A 163 8.96 0.99 -17.89
C THR A 163 10.12 1.49 -17.01
N ILE A 164 11.28 1.77 -17.63
CA ILE A 164 12.42 2.35 -16.92
C ILE A 164 12.06 3.62 -16.13
N PRO A 165 11.32 4.61 -16.69
CA PRO A 165 10.87 5.76 -15.94
C PRO A 165 10.00 5.42 -14.71
N GLU A 166 9.09 4.45 -14.83
CA GLU A 166 8.24 4.00 -13.72
C GLU A 166 9.06 3.31 -12.61
N MET A 167 10.04 2.49 -13.00
CA MET A 167 10.97 1.87 -12.05
C MET A 167 11.79 2.92 -11.31
N ASN A 168 12.33 3.92 -12.03
CA ASN A 168 13.08 5.02 -11.42
C ASN A 168 12.19 5.86 -10.48
N ALA A 169 10.92 6.09 -10.84
CA ALA A 169 9.98 6.78 -9.96
C ALA A 169 9.76 6.01 -8.66
N LEU A 170 9.62 4.68 -8.72
CA LEU A 170 9.50 3.82 -7.53
C LEU A 170 10.75 3.90 -6.65
N LEU A 171 11.96 3.85 -7.24
CA LEU A 171 13.21 4.00 -6.48
C LEU A 171 13.28 5.35 -5.77
N ARG A 172 12.87 6.44 -6.41
CA ARG A 172 12.82 7.79 -5.78
C ARG A 172 11.79 7.86 -4.66
N ASP A 173 10.60 7.26 -4.86
CA ASP A 173 9.58 7.16 -3.82
C ASP A 173 10.11 6.39 -2.59
N MET A 174 10.85 5.29 -2.78
CA MET A 174 11.48 4.54 -1.70
C MET A 174 12.48 5.39 -0.92
N GLU A 175 13.34 6.14 -1.61
CA GLU A 175 14.35 7.00 -0.97
C GLU A 175 13.75 8.10 -0.09
N GLN A 176 12.53 8.53 -0.41
CA GLN A 176 11.79 9.55 0.35
C GLN A 176 10.90 8.94 1.45
N THR A 177 10.73 7.61 1.45
CA THR A 177 9.84 6.91 2.38
C THR A 177 10.61 6.46 3.61
N GLU A 178 10.08 6.76 4.80
CA GLU A 178 10.64 6.26 6.05
C GLU A 178 10.68 4.73 6.06
N ARG A 179 11.80 4.17 6.59
CA ARG A 179 12.01 2.71 6.72
C ARG A 179 11.82 1.94 5.41
N ALA A 180 12.01 2.56 4.26
CA ALA A 180 11.86 1.90 2.96
C ALA A 180 12.78 0.67 2.77
N GLY A 181 13.83 0.55 3.57
CA GLY A 181 14.74 -0.61 3.57
C GLY A 181 14.11 -1.91 4.11
N GLN A 182 12.90 -1.84 4.70
CA GLN A 182 12.20 -3.00 5.25
C GLN A 182 10.71 -2.95 4.89
N CYS A 183 10.13 -4.10 4.53
CA CYS A 183 8.67 -4.22 4.38
C CYS A 183 7.96 -4.18 5.75
N ASN A 184 6.63 -4.16 5.77
CA ASN A 184 5.84 -4.14 7.01
C ASN A 184 6.09 -5.36 7.91
N HIS A 185 6.59 -6.45 7.34
CA HIS A 185 6.95 -7.70 8.03
C HIS A 185 8.44 -7.78 8.42
N GLY A 186 9.19 -6.69 8.29
CA GLY A 186 10.62 -6.61 8.66
C GLY A 186 11.60 -7.25 7.68
N ARG A 187 11.14 -7.71 6.50
CA ARG A 187 12.04 -8.25 5.45
C ARG A 187 12.71 -7.11 4.69
N PRO A 188 13.98 -7.25 4.27
CA PRO A 188 14.62 -6.27 3.42
C PRO A 188 13.81 -6.06 2.13
N THR A 189 13.62 -4.81 1.74
CA THR A 189 13.00 -4.44 0.46
C THR A 189 14.01 -4.37 -0.68
N TRP A 190 15.28 -4.24 -0.33
CA TRP A 190 16.40 -4.22 -1.29
C TRP A 190 17.69 -4.78 -0.67
N ILE A 191 18.58 -5.25 -1.51
CA ILE A 191 19.93 -5.76 -1.22
C ILE A 191 20.92 -5.27 -2.29
#